data_71aa0feb98b8d8e7d687028c55320e12
#
_entry.id   71aa0feb98b8d8e7d687028c55320e12
#
_cell.length_a   1.000
_cell.length_b   1.000
_cell.length_c   1.000
_cell.angle_alpha   90.00
_cell.angle_beta   90.00
_cell.angle_gamma   90.00
#
_symmetry.space_group_name_H-M   'P 1'
#
loop_
_entity.id
_entity.type
_entity.pdbx_description
1 polymer ?
#
loop_
_entity_poly.entity_id
_entity_poly.type
_entity_poly.pdbx_seq_one_letter_code
_entity_poly.pdbx_strand_id
1 'polypeptide(L)'
;MSIVFEKPHALTDLPFHYCPGCTHGIIHRLVAEAIDDLGIEGTTVGVAPVGCAVMAYDYFACDMVEAAHGRAPAIATGLKRAMPENIIFTYQGDGDLASIGMAETVHAATRNENITVIFVNNAIYGMTGGQMAPTSLPGQVTQTSPYGRDVKQCGFPIRVCEMLSTLDGPEYIARVAVNNVKNVRAAKAAIRKAFQNQVEGKGFSLVEIISSCPTNWGMTPEKALAWVEDNMIPYYPLGVYKDRSAKKEEEK
;
A
#
# COMPACT_ATOMS: atom_id res chain seq x y z
N MET A 1 -24.33 -25.07 -8.19
CA MET A 1 -23.17 -24.92 -7.28
C MET A 1 -22.87 -23.44 -7.15
N SER A 2 -22.73 -22.91 -5.95
CA SER A 2 -22.25 -21.55 -5.76
C SER A 2 -20.74 -21.52 -6.00
N ILE A 3 -20.24 -20.54 -6.76
CA ILE A 3 -18.80 -20.30 -6.92
C ILE A 3 -18.28 -19.85 -5.56
N VAL A 4 -17.32 -20.58 -5.01
CA VAL A 4 -16.70 -20.27 -3.70
C VAL A 4 -15.46 -19.40 -3.87
N PHE A 5 -14.83 -19.48 -5.04
CA PHE A 5 -13.61 -18.77 -5.38
C PHE A 5 -13.52 -18.57 -6.90
N GLU A 6 -13.23 -17.36 -7.30
CA GLU A 6 -13.03 -16.96 -8.69
C GLU A 6 -11.88 -15.95 -8.79
N LYS A 7 -11.21 -15.89 -9.93
CA LYS A 7 -10.23 -14.84 -10.21
C LYS A 7 -10.99 -13.51 -10.38
N PRO A 8 -10.56 -12.41 -9.73
CA PRO A 8 -11.16 -11.11 -9.98
C PRO A 8 -11.06 -10.68 -11.44
N HIS A 9 -12.12 -10.04 -11.96
CA HIS A 9 -12.15 -9.50 -13.32
C HIS A 9 -11.12 -8.39 -13.52
N ALA A 10 -10.91 -7.57 -12.50
CA ALA A 10 -9.92 -6.50 -12.51
C ALA A 10 -8.45 -7.00 -12.46
N LEU A 11 -8.18 -8.30 -12.61
CA LEU A 11 -6.85 -8.86 -12.83
C LEU A 11 -6.73 -9.48 -14.23
N THR A 12 -5.61 -9.19 -14.90
CA THR A 12 -5.23 -9.83 -16.17
C THR A 12 -4.83 -11.30 -15.98
N ASP A 13 -4.63 -12.05 -17.07
CA ASP A 13 -4.16 -13.44 -17.03
C ASP A 13 -2.63 -13.56 -16.96
N LEU A 14 -1.90 -12.45 -16.95
CA LEU A 14 -0.46 -12.46 -16.90
C LEU A 14 0.05 -12.97 -15.54
N PRO A 15 1.04 -13.88 -15.53
CA PRO A 15 1.63 -14.36 -14.29
C PRO A 15 2.43 -13.25 -13.61
N PHE A 16 2.32 -13.15 -12.30
CA PHE A 16 3.11 -12.20 -11.52
C PHE A 16 4.61 -12.52 -11.59
N HIS A 17 5.44 -11.48 -11.72
CA HIS A 17 6.91 -11.60 -11.69
C HIS A 17 7.50 -11.63 -10.28
N TYR A 18 6.67 -11.46 -9.24
CA TYR A 18 7.15 -11.35 -7.86
C TYR A 18 7.88 -12.61 -7.39
N CYS A 19 8.86 -12.41 -6.51
CA CYS A 19 9.63 -13.49 -5.92
C CYS A 19 8.73 -14.51 -5.19
N PRO A 20 9.14 -15.79 -5.12
CA PRO A 20 8.40 -16.80 -4.35
C PRO A 20 8.18 -16.39 -2.90
N GLY A 21 6.93 -16.45 -2.43
CA GLY A 21 6.52 -16.05 -1.08
C GLY A 21 6.42 -14.55 -0.83
N CYS A 22 6.64 -13.72 -1.85
CA CYS A 22 6.33 -12.30 -1.79
C CYS A 22 4.82 -12.09 -1.75
N THR A 23 4.35 -11.23 -0.84
CA THR A 23 2.90 -11.04 -0.63
C THR A 23 2.26 -10.00 -1.55
N HIS A 24 3.00 -9.41 -2.49
CA HIS A 24 2.43 -8.50 -3.50
C HIS A 24 1.26 -9.14 -4.28
N GLY A 25 1.37 -10.43 -4.66
CA GLY A 25 0.30 -11.12 -5.37
C GLY A 25 -1.01 -11.20 -4.59
N ILE A 26 -0.94 -11.37 -3.27
CA ILE A 26 -2.11 -11.31 -2.38
C ILE A 26 -2.72 -9.90 -2.42
N ILE A 27 -1.87 -8.87 -2.30
CA ILE A 27 -2.32 -7.47 -2.28
C ILE A 27 -2.97 -7.07 -3.61
N HIS A 28 -2.37 -7.43 -4.76
CA HIS A 28 -2.98 -7.21 -6.07
C HIS A 28 -4.38 -7.82 -6.16
N ARG A 29 -4.53 -9.07 -5.70
CA ARG A 29 -5.83 -9.71 -5.66
C ARG A 29 -6.83 -8.95 -4.81
N LEU A 30 -6.46 -8.49 -3.60
CA LEU A 30 -7.36 -7.76 -2.71
C LEU A 30 -7.80 -6.41 -3.29
N VAL A 31 -6.89 -5.72 -4.01
CA VAL A 31 -7.22 -4.48 -4.72
C VAL A 31 -8.20 -4.76 -5.86
N ALA A 32 -7.93 -5.78 -6.67
CA ALA A 32 -8.82 -6.17 -7.76
C ALA A 32 -10.20 -6.62 -7.27
N GLU A 33 -10.27 -7.41 -6.18
CA GLU A 33 -11.54 -7.78 -5.54
C GLU A 33 -12.32 -6.55 -5.06
N ALA A 34 -11.64 -5.50 -4.55
CA ALA A 34 -12.31 -4.27 -4.13
C ALA A 34 -12.88 -3.49 -5.33
N ILE A 35 -12.17 -3.47 -6.46
CA ILE A 35 -12.63 -2.86 -7.72
C ILE A 35 -13.88 -3.59 -8.24
N ASP A 36 -13.83 -4.93 -8.28
CA ASP A 36 -14.96 -5.77 -8.71
C ASP A 36 -16.16 -5.64 -7.76
N ASP A 37 -15.93 -5.79 -6.44
CA ASP A 37 -16.98 -5.72 -5.41
C ASP A 37 -17.73 -4.37 -5.41
N LEU A 38 -17.11 -3.30 -5.92
CA LEU A 38 -17.69 -1.96 -6.03
C LEU A 38 -18.21 -1.64 -7.43
N GLY A 39 -17.97 -2.51 -8.42
CA GLY A 39 -18.42 -2.33 -9.81
C GLY A 39 -17.80 -1.09 -10.49
N ILE A 40 -16.54 -0.77 -10.17
CA ILE A 40 -15.88 0.47 -10.62
C ILE A 40 -14.78 0.23 -11.67
N GLU A 41 -14.65 -0.98 -12.22
CA GLU A 41 -13.60 -1.36 -13.17
C GLU A 41 -13.52 -0.38 -14.35
N GLY A 42 -14.64 -0.08 -15.00
CA GLY A 42 -14.72 0.78 -16.19
C GLY A 42 -14.41 2.26 -15.94
N THR A 43 -14.27 2.70 -14.69
CA THR A 43 -13.95 4.08 -14.32
C THR A 43 -12.66 4.19 -13.50
N THR A 44 -12.00 3.08 -13.23
CA THR A 44 -10.78 3.04 -12.41
C THR A 44 -9.53 3.29 -13.25
N VAL A 45 -8.66 4.16 -12.75
CA VAL A 45 -7.33 4.39 -13.29
C VAL A 45 -6.30 4.20 -12.19
N GLY A 46 -5.38 3.26 -12.37
CA GLY A 46 -4.28 3.01 -11.47
C GLY A 46 -3.02 3.81 -11.85
N VAL A 47 -2.23 4.19 -10.86
CA VAL A 47 -0.92 4.80 -11.06
C VAL A 47 0.15 3.84 -10.56
N ALA A 48 0.90 3.27 -11.50
CA ALA A 48 2.02 2.37 -11.22
C ALA A 48 3.23 3.16 -10.67
N PRO A 49 3.96 2.62 -9.69
CA PRO A 49 5.11 3.25 -9.07
C PRO A 49 6.42 2.89 -9.78
N VAL A 50 7.54 3.26 -9.19
CA VAL A 50 8.84 2.64 -9.46
C VAL A 50 9.25 1.75 -8.29
N GLY A 51 9.68 0.52 -8.60
CA GLY A 51 10.04 -0.51 -7.63
C GLY A 51 9.46 -1.87 -8.01
N CYS A 52 9.33 -2.81 -7.06
CA CYS A 52 8.82 -4.15 -7.35
C CYS A 52 7.44 -4.16 -8.03
N ALA A 53 6.62 -3.16 -7.79
CA ALA A 53 5.28 -3.04 -8.36
C ALA A 53 5.23 -2.20 -9.66
N VAL A 54 6.38 -1.90 -10.29
CA VAL A 54 6.42 -1.12 -11.53
C VAL A 54 5.53 -1.73 -12.62
N MET A 55 5.50 -3.06 -12.73
CA MET A 55 4.68 -3.77 -13.71
C MET A 55 3.19 -3.94 -13.29
N ALA A 56 2.71 -3.16 -12.32
CA ALA A 56 1.30 -3.21 -11.92
C ALA A 56 0.35 -2.94 -13.10
N TYR A 57 0.81 -2.16 -14.09
CA TYR A 57 0.07 -1.88 -15.33
C TYR A 57 -0.20 -3.13 -16.19
N ASP A 58 0.61 -4.19 -16.05
CA ASP A 58 0.37 -5.47 -16.73
C ASP A 58 -0.63 -6.37 -15.98
N TYR A 59 -0.83 -6.14 -14.69
CA TYR A 59 -1.58 -7.05 -13.82
C TYR A 59 -3.00 -6.59 -13.52
N PHE A 60 -3.26 -5.29 -13.50
CA PHE A 60 -4.62 -4.78 -13.34
C PHE A 60 -5.30 -4.63 -14.71
N ALA A 61 -6.54 -5.14 -14.82
CA ALA A 61 -7.38 -5.02 -16.02
C ALA A 61 -8.19 -3.71 -16.02
N CYS A 62 -7.58 -2.60 -15.61
CA CYS A 62 -8.13 -1.25 -15.71
C CYS A 62 -7.08 -0.34 -16.37
N ASP A 63 -7.45 0.89 -16.68
CA ASP A 63 -6.51 1.86 -17.23
C ASP A 63 -5.38 2.14 -16.22
N MET A 64 -4.14 2.18 -16.71
CA MET A 64 -2.96 2.39 -15.88
C MET A 64 -2.06 3.47 -16.46
N VAL A 65 -1.46 4.25 -15.59
CA VAL A 65 -0.43 5.26 -15.92
C VAL A 65 0.81 4.99 -15.10
N GLU A 66 1.98 4.98 -15.72
CA GLU A 66 3.26 4.85 -15.01
C GLU A 66 3.73 6.23 -14.53
N ALA A 67 4.14 6.33 -13.27
CA ALA A 67 4.70 7.54 -12.69
C ALA A 67 6.23 7.45 -12.54
N ALA A 68 6.93 8.57 -12.68
CA ALA A 68 8.31 8.64 -12.23
C ALA A 68 8.41 8.35 -10.72
N HIS A 69 9.54 7.83 -10.27
CA HIS A 69 9.76 7.40 -8.88
C HIS A 69 9.36 8.46 -7.86
N GLY A 70 8.47 8.10 -6.95
CA GLY A 70 7.92 8.96 -5.91
C GLY A 70 6.84 9.95 -6.37
N ARG A 71 6.47 9.94 -7.66
CA ARG A 71 5.54 10.94 -8.22
C ARG A 71 4.10 10.43 -8.38
N ALA A 72 3.83 9.17 -7.98
CA ALA A 72 2.51 8.58 -8.14
C ALA A 72 1.38 9.42 -7.48
N PRO A 73 1.49 9.97 -6.25
CA PRO A 73 0.43 10.80 -5.69
C PRO A 73 0.23 12.14 -6.43
N ALA A 74 1.29 12.69 -7.04
CA ALA A 74 1.17 13.92 -7.85
C ALA A 74 0.44 13.63 -9.16
N ILE A 75 0.79 12.53 -9.85
CA ILE A 75 0.10 12.08 -11.07
C ILE A 75 -1.37 11.77 -10.74
N ALA A 76 -1.64 11.02 -9.68
CA ALA A 76 -2.99 10.70 -9.23
C ALA A 76 -3.82 11.96 -8.93
N THR A 77 -3.23 12.96 -8.29
CA THR A 77 -3.85 14.28 -8.06
C THR A 77 -4.23 14.94 -9.37
N GLY A 78 -3.31 14.98 -10.35
CA GLY A 78 -3.56 15.56 -11.68
C GLY A 78 -4.67 14.84 -12.44
N LEU A 79 -4.62 13.49 -12.46
CA LEU A 79 -5.65 12.66 -13.09
C LEU A 79 -7.02 12.89 -12.45
N LYS A 80 -7.10 12.88 -11.11
CA LYS A 80 -8.38 13.08 -10.40
C LYS A 80 -8.99 14.45 -10.68
N ARG A 81 -8.17 15.49 -10.81
CA ARG A 81 -8.64 16.84 -11.15
C ARG A 81 -9.07 16.97 -12.59
N ALA A 82 -8.38 16.29 -13.51
CA ALA A 82 -8.73 16.27 -14.93
C ALA A 82 -9.95 15.38 -15.25
N MET A 83 -10.12 14.31 -14.47
CA MET A 83 -11.17 13.31 -14.63
C MET A 83 -11.89 13.07 -13.29
N PRO A 84 -12.71 14.03 -12.81
CA PRO A 84 -13.26 14.00 -11.45
C PRO A 84 -14.17 12.81 -11.17
N GLU A 85 -14.80 12.23 -12.21
CA GLU A 85 -15.68 11.06 -12.06
C GLU A 85 -14.91 9.74 -11.97
N ASN A 86 -13.63 9.69 -12.38
CA ASN A 86 -12.84 8.48 -12.34
C ASN A 86 -12.36 8.17 -10.92
N ILE A 87 -12.19 6.88 -10.66
CA ILE A 87 -11.58 6.36 -9.43
C ILE A 87 -10.08 6.23 -9.66
N ILE A 88 -9.30 7.00 -8.92
CA ILE A 88 -7.84 7.05 -9.10
C ILE A 88 -7.17 6.41 -7.89
N PHE A 89 -6.32 5.42 -8.11
CA PHE A 89 -5.52 4.85 -7.02
C PHE A 89 -4.03 4.81 -7.37
N THR A 90 -3.18 4.83 -6.35
CA THR A 90 -1.75 4.54 -6.48
C THR A 90 -1.43 3.22 -5.80
N TYR A 91 -0.42 2.51 -6.32
CA TYR A 91 0.09 1.28 -5.72
C TYR A 91 1.59 1.43 -5.54
N GLN A 92 2.09 1.66 -4.32
CA GLN A 92 3.45 2.12 -4.07
C GLN A 92 4.15 1.27 -3.01
N GLY A 93 5.44 0.99 -3.20
CA GLY A 93 6.31 0.42 -2.17
C GLY A 93 6.83 1.50 -1.20
N ASP A 94 7.51 1.06 -0.15
CA ASP A 94 8.06 1.95 0.90
C ASP A 94 9.19 2.84 0.37
N GLY A 95 10.02 2.34 -0.52
CA GLY A 95 11.04 3.15 -1.17
C GLY A 95 10.47 4.24 -2.08
N ASP A 96 9.34 3.97 -2.72
CA ASP A 96 8.65 4.92 -3.57
C ASP A 96 7.89 5.97 -2.75
N LEU A 97 7.03 5.54 -1.83
CA LEU A 97 6.17 6.43 -1.06
C LEU A 97 6.89 7.10 0.10
N ALA A 98 7.58 6.31 0.93
CA ALA A 98 8.12 6.79 2.21
C ALA A 98 9.54 7.37 2.10
N SER A 99 10.15 7.35 0.91
CA SER A 99 11.41 7.98 0.61
C SER A 99 11.20 9.15 -0.34
N ILE A 100 11.45 8.94 -1.64
CA ILE A 100 11.44 10.00 -2.65
C ILE A 100 10.04 10.62 -2.87
N GLY A 101 8.95 9.92 -2.56
CA GLY A 101 7.56 10.37 -2.74
C GLY A 101 6.89 10.93 -1.48
N MET A 102 7.64 11.12 -0.39
CA MET A 102 7.04 11.56 0.88
C MET A 102 6.37 12.94 0.77
N ALA A 103 6.99 13.90 0.11
CA ALA A 103 6.43 15.24 -0.05
C ALA A 103 5.12 15.21 -0.83
N GLU A 104 5.07 14.46 -1.93
CA GLU A 104 3.87 14.29 -2.77
C GLU A 104 2.73 13.66 -1.98
N THR A 105 3.05 12.64 -1.19
CA THR A 105 2.07 11.93 -0.34
C THR A 105 1.50 12.86 0.73
N VAL A 106 2.36 13.60 1.46
CA VAL A 106 1.94 14.56 2.48
C VAL A 106 1.07 15.66 1.88
N HIS A 107 1.45 16.21 0.74
CA HIS A 107 0.68 17.27 0.08
C HIS A 107 -0.66 16.78 -0.46
N ALA A 108 -0.74 15.57 -1.03
CA ALA A 108 -2.01 14.99 -1.46
C ALA A 108 -2.94 14.73 -0.26
N ALA A 109 -2.39 14.18 0.84
CA ALA A 109 -3.11 13.95 2.09
C ALA A 109 -3.62 15.27 2.72
N THR A 110 -2.75 16.29 2.82
CA THR A 110 -3.11 17.60 3.39
C THR A 110 -4.25 18.27 2.64
N ARG A 111 -4.25 18.18 1.29
CA ARG A 111 -5.33 18.73 0.45
C ARG A 111 -6.58 17.87 0.42
N ASN A 112 -6.57 16.73 1.10
CA ASN A 112 -7.65 15.74 1.04
C ASN A 112 -8.03 15.36 -0.41
N GLU A 113 -7.04 15.16 -1.28
CA GLU A 113 -7.28 14.76 -2.66
C GLU A 113 -8.12 13.46 -2.69
N ASN A 114 -9.15 13.42 -3.52
CA ASN A 114 -10.05 12.26 -3.56
C ASN A 114 -9.41 11.09 -4.33
N ILE A 115 -8.37 10.49 -3.74
CA ILE A 115 -7.60 9.36 -4.28
C ILE A 115 -7.41 8.28 -3.22
N THR A 116 -7.18 7.03 -3.67
CA THR A 116 -6.85 5.89 -2.81
C THR A 116 -5.38 5.54 -2.95
N VAL A 117 -4.66 5.49 -1.84
CA VAL A 117 -3.23 5.13 -1.80
C VAL A 117 -3.07 3.74 -1.19
N ILE A 118 -2.60 2.79 -1.99
CA ILE A 118 -2.18 1.45 -1.54
C ILE A 118 -0.69 1.49 -1.32
N PHE A 119 -0.30 1.38 -0.07
CA PHE A 119 1.10 1.49 0.36
C PHE A 119 1.60 0.15 0.88
N VAL A 120 2.54 -0.47 0.18
CA VAL A 120 3.15 -1.75 0.55
C VAL A 120 4.45 -1.50 1.29
N ASN A 121 4.48 -1.83 2.58
CA ASN A 121 5.63 -1.69 3.44
C ASN A 121 6.25 -3.07 3.72
N ASN A 122 7.40 -3.36 3.12
CA ASN A 122 8.18 -4.57 3.33
C ASN A 122 9.55 -4.29 3.99
N ALA A 123 9.76 -3.09 4.52
CA ALA A 123 10.93 -2.65 5.28
C ALA A 123 12.28 -2.81 4.53
N ILE A 124 12.28 -2.77 3.18
CA ILE A 124 13.51 -2.91 2.38
C ILE A 124 13.30 -2.44 0.93
N TYR A 125 14.34 -1.91 0.26
CA TYR A 125 14.32 -1.70 -1.18
C TYR A 125 14.42 -3.05 -1.90
N GLY A 126 13.27 -3.64 -2.26
CA GLY A 126 13.23 -4.99 -2.82
C GLY A 126 13.83 -5.11 -4.22
N MET A 127 13.41 -4.24 -5.15
CA MET A 127 13.76 -4.34 -6.57
C MET A 127 15.25 -4.18 -6.84
N THR A 128 15.95 -3.34 -6.10
CA THR A 128 17.36 -3.00 -6.31
C THR A 128 18.33 -3.93 -5.58
N GLY A 129 17.83 -4.94 -4.87
CA GLY A 129 18.67 -5.98 -4.25
C GLY A 129 18.83 -5.86 -2.74
N GLY A 130 17.94 -5.16 -2.03
CA GLY A 130 17.85 -5.27 -0.58
C GLY A 130 18.58 -4.18 0.21
N GLN A 131 18.61 -2.94 -0.27
CA GLN A 131 19.16 -1.82 0.49
C GLN A 131 18.19 -1.41 1.62
N MET A 132 18.73 -0.71 2.61
CA MET A 132 17.96 -0.16 3.72
C MET A 132 16.95 0.87 3.22
N ALA A 133 15.67 0.66 3.49
CA ALA A 133 14.60 1.59 3.22
C ALA A 133 14.36 2.54 4.43
N PRO A 134 13.63 3.65 4.24
CA PRO A 134 13.22 4.50 5.36
C PRO A 134 12.43 3.74 6.44
N THR A 135 11.77 2.66 6.05
CA THR A 135 10.93 1.79 6.89
C THR A 135 11.67 0.60 7.50
N SER A 136 12.93 0.32 7.12
CA SER A 136 13.71 -0.79 7.69
C SER A 136 13.82 -0.66 9.20
N LEU A 137 13.61 -1.77 9.93
CA LEU A 137 13.54 -1.78 11.39
C LEU A 137 14.91 -1.50 12.04
N PRO A 138 14.95 -0.99 13.30
CA PRO A 138 16.19 -0.94 14.07
C PRO A 138 16.85 -2.32 14.15
N GLY A 139 18.14 -2.38 13.90
CA GLY A 139 18.91 -3.65 13.88
C GLY A 139 18.67 -4.53 12.65
N GLN A 140 17.76 -4.18 11.73
CA GLN A 140 17.54 -4.97 10.51
C GLN A 140 18.77 -4.94 9.61
N VAL A 141 19.27 -6.14 9.28
CA VAL A 141 20.36 -6.34 8.33
C VAL A 141 19.86 -6.15 6.91
N THR A 142 20.58 -5.35 6.13
CA THR A 142 20.31 -5.09 4.71
C THR A 142 21.63 -4.96 3.95
N GLN A 143 21.59 -4.88 2.62
CA GLN A 143 22.80 -4.71 1.81
C GLN A 143 23.61 -3.45 2.17
N THR A 144 22.95 -2.38 2.58
CA THR A 144 23.59 -1.12 2.98
C THR A 144 23.71 -0.94 4.51
N SER A 145 23.20 -1.88 5.28
CA SER A 145 23.38 -1.96 6.73
C SER A 145 23.73 -3.39 7.17
N PRO A 146 24.94 -3.88 6.81
CA PRO A 146 25.34 -5.28 7.01
C PRO A 146 25.47 -5.68 8.49
N TYR A 147 25.61 -4.72 9.39
CA TYR A 147 25.66 -4.93 10.84
C TYR A 147 24.33 -4.57 11.53
N GLY A 148 23.26 -4.38 10.74
CA GLY A 148 21.96 -3.91 11.21
C GLY A 148 21.82 -2.38 11.14
N ARG A 149 20.57 -1.89 11.01
CA ARG A 149 20.29 -0.46 11.05
C ARG A 149 20.66 0.14 12.41
N ASP A 150 21.68 0.98 12.45
CA ASP A 150 22.01 1.77 13.64
C ASP A 150 21.21 3.08 13.64
N VAL A 151 20.27 3.19 14.58
CA VAL A 151 19.42 4.39 14.70
C VAL A 151 20.19 5.67 15.06
N LYS A 152 21.38 5.58 15.61
CA LYS A 152 22.24 6.74 15.88
C LYS A 152 22.83 7.34 14.61
N GLN A 153 23.09 6.49 13.60
CA GLN A 153 23.66 6.92 12.32
C GLN A 153 22.58 7.15 11.26
N CYS A 154 21.58 6.28 11.19
CA CYS A 154 20.61 6.22 10.10
C CYS A 154 19.21 6.74 10.51
N GLY A 155 19.04 7.18 11.76
CA GLY A 155 17.74 7.58 12.27
C GLY A 155 16.74 6.43 12.45
N PHE A 156 15.60 6.75 13.01
CA PHE A 156 14.50 5.81 13.24
C PHE A 156 13.70 5.54 11.96
N PRO A 157 13.08 4.35 11.84
CA PRO A 157 12.14 4.08 10.78
C PRO A 157 10.96 5.05 10.78
N ILE A 158 10.55 5.47 9.58
CA ILE A 158 9.41 6.37 9.43
C ILE A 158 8.09 5.62 9.65
N ARG A 159 7.17 6.22 10.40
CA ARG A 159 5.84 5.71 10.68
C ARG A 159 4.80 6.52 9.90
N VAL A 160 4.52 6.09 8.68
CA VAL A 160 3.70 6.87 7.74
C VAL A 160 2.27 7.07 8.23
N CYS A 161 1.61 6.02 8.73
CA CYS A 161 0.23 6.13 9.23
C CYS A 161 0.13 7.10 10.39
N GLU A 162 1.04 7.02 11.38
CA GLU A 162 1.06 7.92 12.54
C GLU A 162 1.29 9.37 12.11
N MET A 163 2.25 9.60 11.22
CA MET A 163 2.55 10.95 10.72
C MET A 163 1.37 11.55 9.94
N LEU A 164 0.79 10.81 9.01
CA LEU A 164 -0.32 11.33 8.20
C LEU A 164 -1.61 11.48 9.00
N SER A 165 -1.80 10.70 10.09
CA SER A 165 -2.98 10.83 10.94
C SER A 165 -3.06 12.15 11.70
N THR A 166 -1.93 12.85 11.84
CA THR A 166 -1.87 14.20 12.48
C THR A 166 -2.39 15.30 11.55
N LEU A 167 -2.48 15.04 10.24
CA LEU A 167 -2.99 16.02 9.28
C LEU A 167 -4.53 16.06 9.34
N ASP A 168 -5.12 17.23 9.16
CA ASP A 168 -6.59 17.40 9.17
C ASP A 168 -7.26 16.82 7.90
N GLY A 169 -6.55 16.85 6.77
CA GLY A 169 -7.09 16.48 5.46
C GLY A 169 -7.61 15.04 5.33
N PRO A 170 -6.80 14.01 5.64
CA PRO A 170 -7.14 12.62 5.29
C PRO A 170 -8.47 12.15 5.88
N GLU A 171 -9.28 11.47 5.07
CA GLU A 171 -10.52 10.83 5.50
C GLU A 171 -10.26 9.52 6.23
N TYR A 172 -9.38 8.66 5.65
CA TYR A 172 -9.12 7.34 6.20
C TYR A 172 -7.65 6.96 6.10
N ILE A 173 -7.08 6.49 7.22
CA ILE A 173 -5.72 5.96 7.31
C ILE A 173 -5.76 4.67 8.12
N ALA A 174 -5.31 3.58 7.53
CA ALA A 174 -5.24 2.29 8.21
C ALA A 174 -3.93 1.57 7.91
N ARG A 175 -3.47 0.77 8.86
CA ARG A 175 -2.38 -0.20 8.68
C ARG A 175 -2.90 -1.60 8.90
N VAL A 176 -2.65 -2.46 7.93
CA VAL A 176 -3.06 -3.87 7.91
C VAL A 176 -1.88 -4.76 7.54
N ALA A 177 -2.06 -6.07 7.57
CA ALA A 177 -1.05 -7.04 7.14
C ALA A 177 -1.70 -8.16 6.30
N VAL A 178 -0.87 -8.96 5.63
CA VAL A 178 -1.33 -10.09 4.80
C VAL A 178 -0.55 -11.38 5.11
N ASN A 179 -0.01 -11.49 6.31
CA ASN A 179 0.82 -12.62 6.76
C ASN A 179 0.02 -13.84 7.24
N ASN A 180 -1.28 -13.71 7.46
CA ASN A 180 -2.18 -14.80 7.84
C ASN A 180 -3.61 -14.53 7.38
N VAL A 181 -4.49 -15.55 7.42
CA VAL A 181 -5.87 -15.47 6.92
C VAL A 181 -6.71 -14.37 7.61
N LYS A 182 -6.54 -14.20 8.93
CA LYS A 182 -7.25 -13.16 9.70
C LYS A 182 -6.87 -11.78 9.18
N ASN A 183 -5.59 -11.54 9.00
CA ASN A 183 -5.06 -10.25 8.54
C ASN A 183 -5.40 -9.99 7.08
N VAL A 184 -5.40 -11.01 6.21
CA VAL A 184 -5.86 -10.89 4.81
C VAL A 184 -7.32 -10.42 4.74
N ARG A 185 -8.21 -10.98 5.59
CA ARG A 185 -9.61 -10.53 5.66
C ARG A 185 -9.73 -9.08 6.13
N ALA A 186 -8.94 -8.68 7.12
CA ALA A 186 -8.90 -7.30 7.60
C ALA A 186 -8.36 -6.34 6.51
N ALA A 187 -7.33 -6.77 5.77
CA ALA A 187 -6.77 -6.01 4.66
C ALA A 187 -7.81 -5.82 3.53
N LYS A 188 -8.55 -6.88 3.16
CA LYS A 188 -9.65 -6.76 2.18
C LYS A 188 -10.67 -5.71 2.61
N ALA A 189 -11.12 -5.75 3.87
CA ALA A 189 -12.09 -4.79 4.38
C ALA A 189 -11.56 -3.34 4.36
N ALA A 190 -10.30 -3.13 4.76
CA ALA A 190 -9.67 -1.81 4.77
C ALA A 190 -9.49 -1.24 3.36
N ILE A 191 -9.02 -2.06 2.41
CA ILE A 191 -8.86 -1.65 0.99
C ILE A 191 -10.22 -1.29 0.40
N ARG A 192 -11.23 -2.16 0.58
CA ARG A 192 -12.59 -1.89 0.10
C ARG A 192 -13.15 -0.59 0.67
N LYS A 193 -12.95 -0.34 1.97
CA LYS A 193 -13.37 0.91 2.62
C LYS A 193 -12.67 2.14 2.02
N ALA A 194 -11.39 2.06 1.74
CA ALA A 194 -10.64 3.15 1.12
C ALA A 194 -11.19 3.52 -0.27
N PHE A 195 -11.46 2.53 -1.11
CA PHE A 195 -12.11 2.76 -2.41
C PHE A 195 -13.55 3.28 -2.28
N GLN A 196 -14.32 2.73 -1.32
CA GLN A 196 -15.68 3.20 -1.05
C GLN A 196 -15.70 4.69 -0.65
N ASN A 197 -14.76 5.13 0.20
CA ASN A 197 -14.64 6.54 0.58
C ASN A 197 -14.37 7.42 -0.64
N GLN A 198 -13.56 6.95 -1.59
CA GLN A 198 -13.31 7.69 -2.83
C GLN A 198 -14.54 7.76 -3.73
N VAL A 199 -15.30 6.64 -3.88
CA VAL A 199 -16.58 6.60 -4.62
C VAL A 199 -17.57 7.60 -4.03
N GLU A 200 -17.60 7.72 -2.70
CA GLU A 200 -18.48 8.65 -1.98
C GLU A 200 -17.94 10.10 -1.94
N GLY A 201 -16.80 10.39 -2.58
CA GLY A 201 -16.22 11.73 -2.63
C GLY A 201 -15.70 12.26 -1.29
N LYS A 202 -15.39 11.39 -0.33
CA LYS A 202 -14.95 11.77 1.03
C LYS A 202 -13.51 12.29 1.09
N GLY A 203 -12.68 11.93 0.10
CA GLY A 203 -11.32 12.42 -0.02
C GLY A 203 -10.25 11.34 0.16
N PHE A 204 -9.07 11.76 0.63
CA PHE A 204 -7.86 10.97 0.71
C PHE A 204 -7.97 9.77 1.64
N SER A 205 -7.70 8.59 1.11
CA SER A 205 -7.60 7.35 1.88
C SER A 205 -6.26 6.67 1.64
N LEU A 206 -5.59 6.20 2.71
CA LEU A 206 -4.35 5.43 2.64
C LEU A 206 -4.49 4.13 3.42
N VAL A 207 -4.10 3.02 2.78
CA VAL A 207 -3.96 1.72 3.43
C VAL A 207 -2.52 1.27 3.33
N GLU A 208 -1.80 1.30 4.46
CA GLU A 208 -0.47 0.71 4.60
C GLU A 208 -0.61 -0.80 4.85
N ILE A 209 0.05 -1.60 4.02
CA ILE A 209 -0.02 -3.06 4.08
C ILE A 209 1.36 -3.60 4.40
N ILE A 210 1.52 -4.12 5.62
CA ILE A 210 2.74 -4.79 6.04
C ILE A 210 2.90 -6.09 5.24
N SER A 211 4.03 -6.21 4.54
CA SER A 211 4.31 -7.20 3.52
C SER A 211 5.64 -7.89 3.78
N SER A 212 5.85 -9.07 3.19
CA SER A 212 7.11 -9.80 3.27
C SER A 212 7.99 -9.58 2.05
N CYS A 213 9.31 -9.65 2.26
CA CYS A 213 10.31 -9.71 1.19
C CYS A 213 11.29 -10.87 1.42
N PRO A 214 10.86 -12.15 1.24
CA PRO A 214 11.67 -13.32 1.60
C PRO A 214 13.06 -13.32 0.95
N THR A 215 13.13 -12.99 -0.34
CA THR A 215 14.38 -13.01 -1.11
C THR A 215 15.42 -12.05 -0.52
N ASN A 216 15.10 -10.79 -0.29
CA ASN A 216 16.06 -9.81 0.23
C ASN A 216 16.25 -9.90 1.74
N TRP A 217 15.36 -10.56 2.47
CA TRP A 217 15.57 -10.88 3.89
C TRP A 217 16.38 -12.17 4.07
N GLY A 218 16.65 -12.93 2.99
CA GLY A 218 17.35 -14.23 3.04
C GLY A 218 16.58 -15.29 3.82
N MET A 219 15.26 -15.29 3.73
CA MET A 219 14.35 -16.16 4.49
C MET A 219 13.51 -17.05 3.58
N THR A 220 13.07 -18.21 4.09
CA THR A 220 11.99 -18.96 3.45
C THR A 220 10.68 -18.19 3.57
N PRO A 221 9.68 -18.43 2.68
CA PRO A 221 8.37 -17.78 2.76
C PRO A 221 7.73 -17.85 4.14
N GLU A 222 7.73 -19.04 4.78
CA GLU A 222 7.14 -19.24 6.10
C GLU A 222 7.86 -18.43 7.18
N LYS A 223 9.21 -18.42 7.15
CA LYS A 223 10.01 -17.63 8.10
C LYS A 223 9.77 -16.13 7.90
N ALA A 224 9.62 -15.69 6.66
CA ALA A 224 9.33 -14.29 6.37
C ALA A 224 7.94 -13.85 6.88
N LEU A 225 6.93 -14.71 6.77
CA LEU A 225 5.60 -14.43 7.35
C LEU A 225 5.63 -14.40 8.89
N ALA A 226 6.38 -15.31 9.53
CA ALA A 226 6.61 -15.28 10.96
C ALA A 226 7.38 -14.02 11.40
N TRP A 227 8.40 -13.61 10.63
CA TRP A 227 9.17 -12.40 10.91
C TRP A 227 8.32 -11.13 10.84
N VAL A 228 7.33 -11.08 9.91
CA VAL A 228 6.33 -10.01 9.88
C VAL A 228 5.56 -9.95 11.19
N GLU A 229 5.08 -11.11 11.70
CA GLU A 229 4.33 -11.19 12.96
C GLU A 229 5.19 -10.77 14.15
N ASP A 230 6.43 -11.29 14.25
CA ASP A 230 7.28 -11.17 15.43
C ASP A 230 8.03 -9.84 15.50
N ASN A 231 8.28 -9.18 14.35
CA ASN A 231 9.13 -7.99 14.28
C ASN A 231 8.45 -6.77 13.67
N MET A 232 7.77 -6.92 12.51
CA MET A 232 7.19 -5.75 11.84
C MET A 232 5.93 -5.26 12.54
N ILE A 233 5.00 -6.16 12.88
CA ILE A 233 3.72 -5.79 13.52
C ILE A 233 3.95 -5.13 14.89
N PRO A 234 4.87 -5.59 15.76
CA PRO A 234 5.17 -4.89 17.01
C PRO A 234 5.72 -3.47 16.82
N TYR A 235 6.51 -3.23 15.76
CA TYR A 235 7.04 -1.90 15.45
C TYR A 235 6.02 -1.02 14.70
N TYR A 236 5.24 -1.61 13.82
CA TYR A 236 4.17 -1.01 13.02
C TYR A 236 2.81 -1.59 13.45
N PRO A 237 2.23 -1.19 14.59
CA PRO A 237 0.97 -1.75 15.08
C PRO A 237 -0.15 -1.64 14.04
N LEU A 238 -0.91 -2.73 13.88
CA LEU A 238 -2.05 -2.75 12.98
C LEU A 238 -3.23 -1.98 13.58
N GLY A 239 -4.01 -1.30 12.75
CA GLY A 239 -5.20 -0.59 13.20
C GLY A 239 -5.65 0.52 12.25
N VAL A 240 -6.72 1.18 12.65
CA VAL A 240 -7.23 2.40 12.01
C VAL A 240 -6.67 3.59 12.77
N TYR A 241 -5.90 4.42 12.08
CA TYR A 241 -5.25 5.61 12.64
C TYR A 241 -6.10 6.86 12.48
N LYS A 242 -6.93 6.89 11.44
CA LYS A 242 -7.90 7.95 11.19
C LYS A 242 -9.10 7.41 10.44
N ASP A 243 -10.28 7.79 10.87
CA ASP A 243 -11.56 7.51 10.22
C ASP A 243 -12.54 8.64 10.60
N ARG A 244 -12.70 9.59 9.68
CA ARG A 244 -13.57 10.75 9.93
C ARG A 244 -15.04 10.39 9.82
N SER A 245 -15.39 9.35 9.08
CA SER A 245 -16.76 8.87 8.96
C SER A 245 -17.26 8.24 10.25
N ALA A 246 -16.41 7.47 10.94
CA ALA A 246 -16.78 6.85 12.23
C ALA A 246 -17.05 7.90 13.33
N LYS A 247 -16.25 8.98 13.38
CA LYS A 247 -16.46 10.06 14.38
C LYS A 247 -17.79 10.80 14.22
N LYS A 248 -18.28 10.95 12.98
CA LYS A 248 -19.58 11.61 12.71
C LYS A 248 -20.78 10.76 13.11
N GLU A 249 -20.62 9.44 13.25
CA GLU A 249 -21.67 8.53 13.70
C GLU A 249 -21.77 8.51 15.24
N GLU A 250 -20.67 8.73 15.96
CA GLU A 250 -20.63 8.81 17.43
C GLU A 250 -21.17 10.16 17.97
N GLU A 251 -21.16 11.21 17.14
CA GLU A 251 -21.66 12.56 17.50
C GLU A 251 -23.16 12.78 17.19
N LYS A 252 -23.84 11.76 16.61
CA LYS A 252 -25.30 11.77 16.31
C LYS A 252 -26.06 10.90 17.29
#